data_a732c7eaa0632b458476daffa41c80e7
#
_entry.id   a732c7eaa0632b458476daffa41c80e7
#
_cell.length_a   1.000
_cell.length_b   1.000
_cell.length_c   1.000
_cell.angle_alpha   90.00
_cell.angle_beta   90.00
_cell.angle_gamma   90.00
#
_symmetry.space_group_name_H-M   'P 1'
#
loop_
_entity.id
_entity.type
_entity.pdbx_description
1 polymer ?
#
loop_
_entity_poly.entity_id
_entity_poly.type
_entity_poly.pdbx_seq_one_letter_code
_entity_poly.pdbx_strand_id
1 'polypeptide(L)'
;TNTNSTGPYRGAGRPEAVYTVERVIDTAAREMGIDAAEIRRRNMIPQISEPFSTGFLFTYDSGEFEKNMDGALDMIEYSDFAARRADAEARGKLRGIGIANCIEQSAGGPPEWAQIRFDPSGTVTLIMGTHNHGQGHETIFRQMLADMLGLEFEQVRLLQGDTDVAMAGTGTFGSRSSGVGGASIQMASNKIIEKCKQVVSHHLEVAVEDIEFDDGTFTIAGTDKTMSLMDAAKNAQSFMTAPPGFEVGLDEWAAWSPPAPTFPNGCHVAEVEIDPDTGTTEIVRYCMVDDVGTVINPLLLAGQVHGGAVQGIGQIMCENMVWDDESGQMISGSFMDYTMPRADDCPSFEMAENEVPSPTNPMGIKGAGEAGCVGAMPAVMNAVCDALATRGIRTFDMPASPNRIWQALQDTQSQQAAE
;
A
#
# COMPACT_ATOMS: atom_id res chain seq x y z
N THR A 1 -22.81 -21.05 -8.70
CA THR A 1 -22.64 -21.51 -7.31
C THR A 1 -23.89 -21.21 -6.49
N ASN A 2 -24.08 -21.88 -5.40
CA ASN A 2 -25.15 -21.64 -4.42
C ASN A 2 -24.64 -20.87 -3.19
N THR A 3 -23.42 -20.36 -3.27
CA THR A 3 -22.81 -19.50 -2.25
C THR A 3 -23.10 -18.02 -2.53
N ASN A 4 -22.78 -17.16 -1.58
CA ASN A 4 -22.79 -15.71 -1.80
C ASN A 4 -21.89 -15.33 -2.98
N SER A 5 -22.20 -14.23 -3.64
CA SER A 5 -21.29 -13.64 -4.62
C SER A 5 -20.00 -13.22 -3.93
N THR A 6 -18.88 -13.48 -4.58
CA THR A 6 -17.58 -12.95 -4.09
C THR A 6 -17.46 -11.46 -4.37
N GLY A 7 -16.77 -10.76 -3.48
CA GLY A 7 -16.40 -9.36 -3.64
C GLY A 7 -14.89 -9.18 -3.53
N PRO A 8 -14.37 -7.98 -3.82
CA PRO A 8 -12.95 -7.72 -3.68
C PRO A 8 -12.52 -7.80 -2.20
N TYR A 9 -11.46 -8.55 -1.94
CA TYR A 9 -10.68 -8.50 -0.72
C TYR A 9 -9.44 -7.64 -0.97
N ARG A 10 -8.71 -7.23 0.05
CA ARG A 10 -7.53 -6.36 -0.08
C ARG A 10 -6.51 -6.91 -1.10
N GLY A 11 -6.29 -6.20 -2.20
CA GLY A 11 -5.52 -6.63 -3.38
C GLY A 11 -6.36 -7.05 -4.58
N ALA A 12 -7.67 -7.36 -4.39
CA ALA A 12 -8.69 -7.56 -5.43
C ALA A 12 -8.27 -8.52 -6.56
N GLY A 13 -7.84 -9.74 -6.20
CA GLY A 13 -7.42 -10.80 -7.12
C GLY A 13 -5.92 -10.80 -7.46
N ARG A 14 -5.18 -9.74 -7.11
CA ARG A 14 -3.71 -9.69 -7.30
C ARG A 14 -2.96 -10.58 -6.32
N PRO A 15 -3.35 -10.68 -5.03
CA PRO A 15 -2.74 -11.66 -4.14
C PRO A 15 -2.82 -13.09 -4.69
N GLU A 16 -3.96 -13.49 -5.23
CA GLU A 16 -4.17 -14.81 -5.83
C GLU A 16 -3.36 -15.03 -7.09
N ALA A 17 -3.27 -14.00 -7.95
CA ALA A 17 -2.49 -14.05 -9.17
C ALA A 17 -0.98 -14.14 -8.86
N VAL A 18 -0.47 -13.29 -7.98
CA VAL A 18 0.94 -13.30 -7.55
C VAL A 18 1.26 -14.59 -6.80
N TYR A 19 0.34 -15.06 -5.93
CA TYR A 19 0.50 -16.37 -5.30
C TYR A 19 0.72 -17.48 -6.33
N THR A 20 -0.12 -17.55 -7.35
CA THR A 20 0.00 -18.59 -8.38
C THR A 20 1.32 -18.49 -9.14
N VAL A 21 1.70 -17.31 -9.59
CA VAL A 21 2.95 -17.08 -10.34
C VAL A 21 4.17 -17.40 -9.49
N GLU A 22 4.24 -16.87 -8.28
CA GLU A 22 5.39 -17.04 -7.39
C GLU A 22 5.53 -18.48 -6.89
N ARG A 23 4.42 -19.21 -6.70
CA ARG A 23 4.43 -20.65 -6.39
C ARG A 23 4.99 -21.48 -7.55
N VAL A 24 4.63 -21.14 -8.79
CA VAL A 24 5.17 -21.81 -10.00
C VAL A 24 6.65 -21.54 -10.15
N ILE A 25 7.08 -20.28 -9.99
CA ILE A 25 8.51 -19.91 -10.08
C ILE A 25 9.34 -20.62 -9.02
N ASP A 26 8.86 -20.67 -7.78
CA ASP A 26 9.54 -21.31 -6.66
C ASP A 26 9.62 -22.84 -6.83
N THR A 27 8.56 -23.46 -7.33
CA THR A 27 8.56 -24.87 -7.68
C THR A 27 9.55 -25.16 -8.82
N ALA A 28 9.55 -24.33 -9.87
CA ALA A 28 10.49 -24.46 -10.96
C ALA A 28 11.96 -24.32 -10.50
N ALA A 29 12.24 -23.38 -9.59
CA ALA A 29 13.58 -23.23 -9.00
C ALA A 29 14.07 -24.54 -8.36
N ARG A 30 13.23 -25.15 -7.53
CA ARG A 30 13.53 -26.43 -6.87
C ARG A 30 13.72 -27.58 -7.86
N GLU A 31 12.81 -27.75 -8.81
CA GLU A 31 12.88 -28.82 -9.80
C GLU A 31 14.08 -28.68 -10.76
N MET A 32 14.49 -27.46 -11.07
CA MET A 32 15.63 -27.17 -11.93
C MET A 32 16.95 -27.09 -11.16
N GLY A 33 16.95 -27.11 -9.84
CA GLY A 33 18.13 -26.92 -9.00
C GLY A 33 18.77 -25.53 -9.16
N ILE A 34 17.96 -24.51 -9.43
CA ILE A 34 18.37 -23.11 -9.55
C ILE A 34 17.99 -22.39 -8.25
N ASP A 35 18.86 -21.49 -7.78
CA ASP A 35 18.57 -20.64 -6.63
C ASP A 35 17.28 -19.82 -6.84
N ALA A 36 16.46 -19.70 -5.79
CA ALA A 36 15.15 -19.08 -5.89
C ALA A 36 15.22 -17.56 -6.21
N ALA A 37 16.26 -16.86 -5.77
CA ALA A 37 16.49 -15.47 -6.14
C ALA A 37 17.01 -15.37 -7.59
N GLU A 38 17.90 -16.25 -7.97
CA GLU A 38 18.51 -16.24 -9.31
C GLU A 38 17.49 -16.51 -10.43
N ILE A 39 16.56 -17.44 -10.25
CA ILE A 39 15.52 -17.68 -11.27
C ILE A 39 14.63 -16.45 -11.45
N ARG A 40 14.32 -15.72 -10.36
CA ARG A 40 13.56 -14.47 -10.39
C ARG A 40 14.34 -13.38 -11.12
N ARG A 41 15.63 -13.23 -10.81
CA ARG A 41 16.53 -12.25 -11.45
C ARG A 41 16.59 -12.42 -12.97
N ARG A 42 16.68 -13.67 -13.47
CA ARG A 42 16.68 -13.97 -14.91
C ARG A 42 15.41 -13.61 -15.64
N ASN A 43 14.29 -13.52 -14.93
CA ASN A 43 12.97 -13.26 -15.49
C ASN A 43 12.42 -11.87 -15.12
N MET A 44 13.21 -11.06 -14.42
CA MET A 44 12.76 -9.75 -13.95
C MET A 44 12.71 -8.72 -15.08
N ILE A 45 11.72 -7.86 -15.03
CA ILE A 45 11.65 -6.69 -15.89
C ILE A 45 12.81 -5.76 -15.50
N PRO A 46 13.61 -5.26 -16.46
CA PRO A 46 14.69 -4.33 -16.14
C PRO A 46 14.13 -3.02 -15.57
N GLN A 47 14.99 -2.22 -14.95
CA GLN A 47 14.64 -0.88 -14.49
C GLN A 47 13.91 -0.10 -15.57
N ILE A 48 12.76 0.47 -15.22
CA ILE A 48 11.93 1.20 -16.17
C ILE A 48 12.44 2.63 -16.31
N SER A 49 13.07 2.92 -17.44
CA SER A 49 13.46 4.28 -17.84
C SER A 49 12.47 4.93 -18.83
N GLU A 50 11.72 4.11 -19.54
CA GLU A 50 10.66 4.48 -20.48
C GLU A 50 9.45 3.57 -20.21
N PRO A 51 8.20 4.02 -20.44
CA PRO A 51 7.02 3.20 -20.17
C PRO A 51 7.09 1.81 -20.78
N PHE A 52 6.99 0.79 -19.95
CA PHE A 52 7.12 -0.63 -20.33
C PHE A 52 5.74 -1.22 -20.62
N SER A 53 5.46 -1.54 -21.90
CA SER A 53 4.23 -2.27 -22.26
C SER A 53 4.35 -3.74 -21.89
N THR A 54 3.37 -4.25 -21.13
CA THR A 54 3.29 -5.67 -20.78
C THR A 54 2.88 -6.56 -21.97
N GLY A 55 2.49 -5.97 -23.09
CA GLY A 55 1.90 -6.68 -24.21
C GLY A 55 0.42 -7.09 -24.01
N PHE A 56 -0.14 -6.72 -22.85
CA PHE A 56 -1.54 -6.94 -22.48
C PHE A 56 -2.24 -5.62 -22.16
N LEU A 57 -2.97 -5.58 -21.04
CA LEU A 57 -3.80 -4.44 -20.66
C LEU A 57 -2.99 -3.24 -20.10
N PHE A 58 -1.85 -3.49 -19.48
CA PHE A 58 -1.14 -2.49 -18.69
C PHE A 58 0.19 -2.07 -19.32
N THR A 59 0.55 -0.81 -19.03
CA THR A 59 1.88 -0.25 -19.26
C THR A 59 2.41 0.24 -17.93
N TYR A 60 3.55 -0.29 -17.50
CA TYR A 60 4.22 0.15 -16.27
C TYR A 60 5.00 1.43 -16.55
N ASP A 61 4.81 2.43 -15.71
CA ASP A 61 5.34 3.78 -15.91
C ASP A 61 6.67 4.03 -15.17
N SER A 62 6.93 3.26 -14.12
CA SER A 62 8.15 3.36 -13.30
C SER A 62 8.35 2.09 -12.47
N GLY A 63 9.61 1.80 -12.10
CA GLY A 63 9.95 0.69 -11.20
C GLY A 63 11.42 0.27 -11.29
N GLU A 64 11.96 -0.18 -10.14
CA GLU A 64 13.30 -0.74 -9.96
C GLU A 64 13.20 -2.11 -9.28
N PHE A 65 12.60 -3.07 -9.94
CA PHE A 65 12.16 -4.35 -9.35
C PHE A 65 13.31 -5.17 -8.77
N GLU A 66 14.47 -5.22 -9.46
CA GLU A 66 15.66 -5.95 -8.99
C GLU A 66 16.22 -5.33 -7.72
N LYS A 67 16.22 -4.01 -7.61
CA LYS A 67 16.69 -3.30 -6.42
C LYS A 67 15.82 -3.58 -5.20
N ASN A 68 14.49 -3.72 -5.37
CA ASN A 68 13.60 -4.12 -4.29
C ASN A 68 13.95 -5.53 -3.80
N MET A 69 14.18 -6.47 -4.73
CA MET A 69 14.57 -7.83 -4.37
C MET A 69 15.93 -7.87 -3.69
N ASP A 70 16.94 -7.19 -4.22
CA ASP A 70 18.28 -7.13 -3.62
C ASP A 70 18.23 -6.56 -2.21
N GLY A 71 17.49 -5.45 -2.01
CA GLY A 71 17.30 -4.86 -0.69
C GLY A 71 16.64 -5.80 0.32
N ALA A 72 15.61 -6.55 -0.10
CA ALA A 72 14.95 -7.53 0.76
C ALA A 72 15.84 -8.72 1.08
N LEU A 73 16.64 -9.20 0.12
CA LEU A 73 17.60 -10.29 0.30
C LEU A 73 18.75 -9.89 1.22
N ASP A 74 19.26 -8.67 1.10
CA ASP A 74 20.30 -8.13 1.99
C ASP A 74 19.74 -7.97 3.42
N MET A 75 18.55 -7.44 3.58
CA MET A 75 17.90 -7.23 4.88
C MET A 75 17.67 -8.54 5.63
N ILE A 76 17.26 -9.62 4.93
CA ILE A 76 17.07 -10.95 5.54
C ILE A 76 18.38 -11.72 5.69
N GLU A 77 19.51 -11.20 5.21
CA GLU A 77 20.80 -11.90 5.18
C GLU A 77 20.67 -13.26 4.46
N TYR A 78 20.13 -13.21 3.22
CA TYR A 78 19.79 -14.41 2.46
C TYR A 78 20.96 -15.40 2.31
N SER A 79 22.19 -14.91 2.13
CA SER A 79 23.41 -15.73 2.03
C SER A 79 23.67 -16.63 3.25
N ASP A 80 23.24 -16.22 4.43
CA ASP A 80 23.48 -16.91 5.69
C ASP A 80 22.34 -17.87 6.07
N PHE A 81 21.32 -17.97 5.23
CA PHE A 81 20.15 -18.82 5.49
C PHE A 81 20.51 -20.30 5.71
N ALA A 82 21.47 -20.84 4.96
CA ALA A 82 21.89 -22.23 5.10
C ALA A 82 22.41 -22.56 6.52
N ALA A 83 23.15 -21.63 7.14
CA ALA A 83 23.62 -21.79 8.52
C ALA A 83 22.46 -21.74 9.53
N ARG A 84 21.48 -20.83 9.32
CA ARG A 84 20.27 -20.73 10.17
C ARG A 84 19.39 -21.98 10.04
N ARG A 85 19.29 -22.56 8.85
CA ARG A 85 18.58 -23.84 8.62
C ARG A 85 19.26 -24.98 9.38
N ALA A 86 20.58 -25.10 9.29
CA ALA A 86 21.33 -26.14 9.99
C ALA A 86 21.18 -26.04 11.53
N ASP A 87 21.15 -24.82 12.06
CA ASP A 87 20.87 -24.59 13.50
C ASP A 87 19.47 -25.04 13.89
N ALA A 88 18.46 -24.71 13.10
CA ALA A 88 17.08 -25.15 13.33
C ALA A 88 16.95 -26.67 13.30
N GLU A 89 17.57 -27.33 12.32
CA GLU A 89 17.62 -28.80 12.21
C GLU A 89 18.27 -29.45 13.43
N ALA A 90 19.35 -28.86 13.95
CA ALA A 90 20.01 -29.33 15.18
C ALA A 90 19.09 -29.24 16.42
N ARG A 91 18.11 -28.33 16.39
CA ARG A 91 17.04 -28.19 17.41
C ARG A 91 15.80 -29.05 17.11
N GLY A 92 15.83 -29.85 16.04
CA GLY A 92 14.70 -30.69 15.61
C GLY A 92 13.58 -29.94 14.88
N LYS A 93 13.83 -28.70 14.43
CA LYS A 93 12.86 -27.87 13.68
C LYS A 93 13.14 -27.95 12.17
N LEU A 94 12.09 -27.68 11.37
CA LEU A 94 12.23 -27.51 9.92
C LEU A 94 12.23 -26.01 9.61
N ARG A 95 13.29 -25.49 9.01
CA ARG A 95 13.37 -24.07 8.65
C ARG A 95 13.31 -23.89 7.14
N GLY A 96 12.48 -22.94 6.69
CA GLY A 96 12.32 -22.60 5.28
C GLY A 96 12.35 -21.11 5.05
N ILE A 97 12.73 -20.73 3.82
CA ILE A 97 12.74 -19.35 3.34
C ILE A 97 11.90 -19.26 2.05
N GLY A 98 11.13 -18.20 1.92
CA GLY A 98 10.31 -17.92 0.74
C GLY A 98 10.47 -16.49 0.27
N ILE A 99 10.62 -16.31 -1.04
CA ILE A 99 10.74 -15.03 -1.72
C ILE A 99 9.48 -14.82 -2.54
N ALA A 100 9.00 -13.59 -2.60
CA ALA A 100 7.93 -13.17 -3.51
C ALA A 100 8.18 -11.76 -4.05
N ASN A 101 8.30 -11.63 -5.36
CA ASN A 101 8.21 -10.34 -6.03
C ASN A 101 6.75 -10.06 -6.37
N CYS A 102 6.30 -8.86 -6.06
CA CYS A 102 4.91 -8.48 -6.27
C CYS A 102 4.78 -7.16 -7.03
N ILE A 103 3.72 -7.05 -7.76
CA ILE A 103 3.28 -5.80 -8.38
C ILE A 103 1.76 -5.72 -8.22
N GLU A 104 1.30 -4.54 -7.89
CA GLU A 104 -0.12 -4.25 -7.76
C GLU A 104 -0.51 -3.16 -8.76
N GLN A 105 -1.80 -3.08 -9.07
CA GLN A 105 -2.42 -1.96 -9.77
C GLN A 105 -3.19 -1.11 -8.77
N SER A 106 -2.83 0.15 -8.63
CA SER A 106 -3.49 1.08 -7.73
C SER A 106 -3.97 2.35 -8.42
N ALA A 107 -4.79 3.12 -7.74
CA ALA A 107 -5.22 4.47 -8.14
C ALA A 107 -5.94 4.59 -9.49
N GLY A 108 -6.32 3.49 -10.13
CA GLY A 108 -7.17 3.50 -11.32
C GLY A 108 -8.63 3.79 -10.98
N GLY A 109 -9.45 4.09 -12.00
CA GLY A 109 -10.91 4.21 -11.86
C GLY A 109 -11.44 5.65 -11.85
N PRO A 110 -12.60 5.89 -11.23
CA PRO A 110 -13.28 7.18 -11.29
C PRO A 110 -12.48 8.30 -10.60
N PRO A 111 -12.80 9.57 -10.90
CA PRO A 111 -12.18 10.70 -10.24
C PRO A 111 -12.48 10.71 -8.72
N GLU A 112 -11.65 11.41 -7.97
CA GLU A 112 -11.94 11.78 -6.60
C GLU A 112 -12.10 13.29 -6.49
N TRP A 113 -12.82 13.74 -5.45
CA TRP A 113 -13.17 15.10 -5.23
C TRP A 113 -12.62 15.62 -3.91
N ALA A 114 -12.15 16.88 -3.90
CA ALA A 114 -11.70 17.60 -2.73
C ALA A 114 -12.18 19.05 -2.78
N GLN A 115 -12.56 19.61 -1.63
CA GLN A 115 -12.90 21.03 -1.45
C GLN A 115 -12.12 21.60 -0.27
N ILE A 116 -11.57 22.79 -0.47
CA ILE A 116 -10.88 23.56 0.55
C ILE A 116 -11.71 24.80 0.86
N ARG A 117 -12.02 25.03 2.14
CA ARG A 117 -12.82 26.16 2.63
C ARG A 117 -12.06 26.89 3.72
N PHE A 118 -11.89 28.20 3.53
CA PHE A 118 -11.34 29.07 4.55
C PHE A 118 -12.46 29.68 5.40
N ASP A 119 -12.37 29.48 6.71
CA ASP A 119 -13.29 30.07 7.68
C ASP A 119 -12.73 31.41 8.20
N PRO A 120 -13.59 32.43 8.44
CA PRO A 120 -13.14 33.70 9.02
C PRO A 120 -12.43 33.60 10.37
N SER A 121 -12.59 32.49 11.08
CA SER A 121 -11.89 32.20 12.34
C SER A 121 -10.41 31.87 12.15
N GLY A 122 -9.97 31.61 10.91
CA GLY A 122 -8.61 31.17 10.58
C GLY A 122 -8.46 29.65 10.46
N THR A 123 -9.54 28.90 10.58
CA THR A 123 -9.55 27.45 10.31
C THR A 123 -9.71 27.20 8.81
N VAL A 124 -9.01 26.21 8.30
CA VAL A 124 -9.15 25.72 6.92
C VAL A 124 -9.76 24.33 6.95
N THR A 125 -10.91 24.18 6.34
CA THR A 125 -11.64 22.90 6.28
C THR A 125 -11.39 22.24 4.93
N LEU A 126 -10.81 21.04 4.96
CA LEU A 126 -10.67 20.15 3.82
C LEU A 126 -11.84 19.16 3.83
N ILE A 127 -12.60 19.12 2.75
CA ILE A 127 -13.71 18.18 2.58
C ILE A 127 -13.33 17.20 1.49
N MET A 128 -13.40 15.89 1.79
CA MET A 128 -12.98 14.83 0.89
C MET A 128 -14.09 13.87 0.56
N GLY A 129 -14.14 13.43 -0.70
CA GLY A 129 -15.05 12.37 -1.15
C GLY A 129 -14.64 10.95 -0.76
N THR A 130 -13.46 10.78 -0.17
CA THR A 130 -12.97 9.51 0.38
C THR A 130 -13.62 9.20 1.73
N HIS A 131 -13.45 7.96 2.20
CA HIS A 131 -13.95 7.54 3.51
C HIS A 131 -12.85 6.86 4.32
N ASN A 132 -12.68 7.25 5.60
CA ASN A 132 -11.70 6.66 6.50
C ASN A 132 -12.25 5.39 7.17
N HIS A 133 -11.48 4.32 7.11
CA HIS A 133 -11.74 3.04 7.80
C HIS A 133 -10.62 2.69 8.81
N GLY A 134 -9.82 3.68 9.23
CA GLY A 134 -8.67 3.50 10.11
C GLY A 134 -7.31 3.64 9.42
N GLN A 135 -7.26 3.98 8.11
CA GLN A 135 -6.00 4.11 7.37
C GLN A 135 -5.27 5.46 7.54
N GLY A 136 -5.70 6.29 8.51
CA GLY A 136 -4.98 7.50 8.87
C GLY A 136 -5.23 8.70 7.95
N HIS A 137 -6.36 8.76 7.25
CA HIS A 137 -6.70 9.86 6.34
C HIS A 137 -6.67 11.23 7.02
N GLU A 138 -7.10 11.32 8.27
CA GLU A 138 -7.09 12.60 8.99
C GLU A 138 -5.68 13.17 9.08
N THR A 139 -4.69 12.35 9.35
CA THR A 139 -3.30 12.78 9.42
C THR A 139 -2.75 13.12 8.04
N ILE A 140 -2.85 12.20 7.07
CA ILE A 140 -2.18 12.34 5.78
C ILE A 140 -2.78 13.49 4.94
N PHE A 141 -4.11 13.66 4.91
CA PHE A 141 -4.72 14.72 4.11
C PHE A 141 -4.52 16.11 4.74
N ARG A 142 -4.53 16.20 6.07
CA ARG A 142 -4.19 17.45 6.77
C ARG A 142 -2.73 17.82 6.53
N GLN A 143 -1.81 16.84 6.59
CA GLN A 143 -0.40 17.04 6.27
C GLN A 143 -0.23 17.52 4.82
N MET A 144 -0.83 16.85 3.84
CA MET A 144 -0.76 17.25 2.43
C MET A 144 -1.23 18.69 2.22
N LEU A 145 -2.37 19.08 2.80
CA LEU A 145 -2.89 20.43 2.64
C LEU A 145 -2.03 21.46 3.36
N ALA A 146 -1.55 21.15 4.56
CA ALA A 146 -0.65 22.02 5.32
C ALA A 146 0.63 22.29 4.54
N ASP A 147 1.28 21.26 4.01
CA ASP A 147 2.51 21.37 3.21
C ASP A 147 2.28 22.16 1.91
N MET A 148 1.15 21.92 1.21
CA MET A 148 0.84 22.61 -0.06
C MET A 148 0.55 24.10 0.10
N LEU A 149 0.00 24.51 1.23
CA LEU A 149 -0.43 25.89 1.47
C LEU A 149 0.39 26.62 2.53
N GLY A 150 1.41 26.00 3.13
CA GLY A 150 2.20 26.57 4.22
C GLY A 150 1.34 26.90 5.45
N LEU A 151 0.47 25.99 5.84
CA LEU A 151 -0.42 26.14 7.01
C LEU A 151 0.12 25.33 8.19
N GLU A 152 -0.18 25.77 9.40
CA GLU A 152 0.02 24.95 10.58
C GLU A 152 -0.95 23.75 10.54
N PHE A 153 -0.47 22.58 10.93
CA PHE A 153 -1.27 21.34 10.90
C PHE A 153 -2.58 21.48 11.67
N GLU A 154 -2.59 22.19 12.79
CA GLU A 154 -3.72 22.44 13.66
C GLU A 154 -4.77 23.36 13.04
N GLN A 155 -4.41 24.16 12.03
CA GLN A 155 -5.35 25.02 11.30
C GLN A 155 -6.24 24.21 10.35
N VAL A 156 -5.80 23.02 9.95
CA VAL A 156 -6.50 22.18 8.98
C VAL A 156 -7.47 21.23 9.69
N ARG A 157 -8.71 21.27 9.31
CA ARG A 157 -9.77 20.34 9.74
C ARG A 157 -10.20 19.47 8.56
N LEU A 158 -10.25 18.15 8.76
CA LEU A 158 -10.78 17.22 7.75
C LEU A 158 -12.26 16.89 8.00
N LEU A 159 -13.05 16.90 6.94
CA LEU A 159 -14.41 16.36 6.91
C LEU A 159 -14.52 15.32 5.77
N GLN A 160 -15.02 14.14 6.08
CA GLN A 160 -15.29 13.07 5.11
C GLN A 160 -16.34 12.08 5.66
N GLY A 161 -16.93 11.28 4.78
CA GLY A 161 -17.93 10.28 5.16
C GLY A 161 -19.32 10.84 5.45
N ASP A 162 -19.55 12.13 5.19
CA ASP A 162 -20.83 12.80 5.35
C ASP A 162 -21.33 13.29 3.98
N THR A 163 -22.36 12.65 3.46
CA THR A 163 -22.94 12.95 2.14
C THR A 163 -23.77 14.23 2.13
N ASP A 164 -24.10 14.80 3.29
CA ASP A 164 -24.75 16.12 3.38
C ASP A 164 -23.73 17.26 3.21
N VAL A 165 -22.43 16.96 3.39
CA VAL A 165 -21.35 17.93 3.31
C VAL A 165 -20.48 17.72 2.06
N ALA A 166 -20.08 16.47 1.77
CA ALA A 166 -19.29 16.15 0.59
C ALA A 166 -20.18 16.13 -0.65
N MET A 167 -19.94 17.06 -1.57
CA MET A 167 -20.73 17.21 -2.81
C MET A 167 -20.63 15.97 -3.72
N ALA A 168 -19.46 15.35 -3.77
CA ALA A 168 -19.19 14.17 -4.56
C ALA A 168 -18.10 13.31 -3.88
N GLY A 169 -18.03 12.05 -4.24
CA GLY A 169 -16.99 11.14 -3.76
C GLY A 169 -17.22 9.73 -4.26
N THR A 170 -16.14 9.00 -4.38
CA THR A 170 -16.17 7.59 -4.82
C THR A 170 -15.86 6.65 -3.66
N GLY A 171 -15.27 7.16 -2.59
CA GLY A 171 -14.89 6.39 -1.40
C GLY A 171 -13.47 5.83 -1.47
N THR A 172 -13.19 4.87 -0.60
CA THR A 172 -11.85 4.31 -0.40
C THR A 172 -11.80 2.86 -0.79
N PHE A 173 -11.09 2.53 -1.86
CA PHE A 173 -10.81 1.19 -2.39
C PHE A 173 -9.66 1.26 -3.40
N GLY A 174 -9.09 0.13 -3.82
CA GLY A 174 -8.10 0.05 -4.90
C GLY A 174 -6.85 0.91 -4.65
N SER A 175 -6.45 1.09 -3.40
CA SER A 175 -5.26 1.84 -2.98
C SER A 175 -5.17 3.26 -3.56
N ARG A 176 -6.33 3.95 -3.73
CA ARG A 176 -6.45 5.19 -4.50
C ARG A 176 -6.49 6.49 -3.67
N SER A 177 -6.78 6.39 -2.36
CA SER A 177 -7.12 7.58 -1.56
C SER A 177 -6.01 8.63 -1.50
N SER A 178 -4.75 8.23 -1.27
CA SER A 178 -3.62 9.16 -1.25
C SER A 178 -3.27 9.68 -2.65
N GLY A 179 -3.19 8.80 -3.65
CA GLY A 179 -2.80 9.20 -5.01
C GLY A 179 -3.87 10.06 -5.71
N VAL A 180 -5.12 9.60 -5.76
CA VAL A 180 -6.20 10.32 -6.47
C VAL A 180 -6.76 11.46 -5.61
N GLY A 181 -6.97 11.22 -4.31
CA GLY A 181 -7.43 12.26 -3.38
C GLY A 181 -6.39 13.36 -3.19
N GLY A 182 -5.10 12.99 -3.03
CA GLY A 182 -4.00 13.96 -2.92
C GLY A 182 -3.87 14.86 -4.16
N ALA A 183 -4.00 14.28 -5.35
CA ALA A 183 -4.01 15.06 -6.60
C ALA A 183 -5.19 16.05 -6.66
N SER A 184 -6.35 15.66 -6.14
CA SER A 184 -7.51 16.57 -6.06
C SER A 184 -7.27 17.70 -5.06
N ILE A 185 -6.61 17.42 -3.92
CA ILE A 185 -6.19 18.46 -2.96
C ILE A 185 -5.22 19.43 -3.63
N GLN A 186 -4.21 18.92 -4.34
CA GLN A 186 -3.25 19.75 -5.05
C GLN A 186 -3.92 20.67 -6.08
N MET A 187 -4.85 20.13 -6.88
CA MET A 187 -5.59 20.95 -7.85
C MET A 187 -6.44 22.04 -7.18
N ALA A 188 -7.09 21.72 -6.06
CA ALA A 188 -7.86 22.70 -5.30
C ALA A 188 -6.95 23.76 -4.65
N SER A 189 -5.80 23.33 -4.09
CA SER A 189 -4.78 24.25 -3.53
C SER A 189 -4.25 25.23 -4.57
N ASN A 190 -3.96 24.76 -5.79
CA ASN A 190 -3.54 25.62 -6.88
C ASN A 190 -4.57 26.71 -7.22
N LYS A 191 -5.86 26.37 -7.22
CA LYS A 191 -6.95 27.34 -7.41
C LYS A 191 -7.01 28.37 -6.29
N ILE A 192 -6.81 27.94 -5.03
CA ILE A 192 -6.74 28.84 -3.87
C ILE A 192 -5.57 29.83 -4.05
N ILE A 193 -4.39 29.33 -4.41
CA ILE A 193 -3.20 30.16 -4.63
C ILE A 193 -3.46 31.21 -5.72
N GLU A 194 -3.99 30.78 -6.88
CA GLU A 194 -4.25 31.71 -7.99
C GLU A 194 -5.35 32.73 -7.65
N LYS A 195 -6.37 32.35 -6.89
CA LYS A 195 -7.39 33.26 -6.40
C LYS A 195 -6.82 34.26 -5.39
N CYS A 196 -5.93 33.81 -4.50
CA CYS A 196 -5.23 34.69 -3.57
C CYS A 196 -4.26 35.65 -4.27
N LYS A 197 -3.59 35.26 -5.34
CA LYS A 197 -2.73 36.16 -6.12
C LYS A 197 -3.50 37.37 -6.66
N GLN A 198 -4.78 37.22 -7.03
CA GLN A 198 -5.62 38.34 -7.44
C GLN A 198 -5.84 39.34 -6.29
N VAL A 199 -6.04 38.83 -5.08
CA VAL A 199 -6.19 39.66 -3.87
C VAL A 199 -4.87 40.39 -3.56
N VAL A 200 -3.77 39.65 -3.58
CA VAL A 200 -2.42 40.22 -3.34
C VAL A 200 -2.06 41.30 -4.39
N SER A 201 -2.33 41.02 -5.67
CA SER A 201 -2.15 41.95 -6.78
C SER A 201 -2.89 43.28 -6.54
N HIS A 202 -4.14 43.21 -6.11
CA HIS A 202 -4.95 44.39 -5.80
C HIS A 202 -4.40 45.20 -4.62
N HIS A 203 -4.02 44.51 -3.54
CA HIS A 203 -3.55 45.19 -2.32
C HIS A 203 -2.14 45.74 -2.40
N LEU A 204 -1.27 45.10 -3.16
CA LEU A 204 0.12 45.49 -3.31
C LEU A 204 0.39 46.27 -4.61
N GLU A 205 -0.64 46.50 -5.43
CA GLU A 205 -0.60 47.23 -6.69
C GLU A 205 0.44 46.70 -7.68
N VAL A 206 0.43 45.37 -7.91
CA VAL A 206 1.40 44.67 -8.77
C VAL A 206 0.68 43.74 -9.75
N ALA A 207 1.35 43.32 -10.82
CA ALA A 207 0.83 42.33 -11.74
C ALA A 207 0.80 40.94 -11.07
N VAL A 208 -0.20 40.11 -11.40
CA VAL A 208 -0.38 38.74 -10.83
C VAL A 208 0.84 37.85 -11.16
N GLU A 209 1.44 38.08 -12.33
CA GLU A 209 2.57 37.32 -12.86
C GLU A 209 3.88 37.61 -12.08
N ASP A 210 3.95 38.73 -11.36
CA ASP A 210 5.11 39.08 -10.53
C ASP A 210 5.01 38.53 -9.10
N ILE A 211 3.94 37.77 -8.79
CA ILE A 211 3.68 37.21 -7.46
C ILE A 211 4.09 35.74 -7.43
N GLU A 212 5.08 35.44 -6.61
CA GLU A 212 5.49 34.08 -6.27
C GLU A 212 4.81 33.64 -4.98
N PHE A 213 4.56 32.34 -4.84
CA PHE A 213 4.01 31.73 -3.64
C PHE A 213 4.92 30.61 -3.17
N ASP A 214 5.33 30.69 -1.92
CA ASP A 214 6.12 29.66 -1.26
C ASP A 214 5.76 29.63 0.23
N ASP A 215 5.63 28.45 0.79
CA ASP A 215 5.40 28.18 2.22
C ASP A 215 4.44 29.20 2.91
N GLY A 216 3.22 29.32 2.37
CA GLY A 216 2.16 30.17 2.93
C GLY A 216 2.38 31.69 2.73
N THR A 217 3.35 32.10 1.91
CA THR A 217 3.71 33.50 1.71
C THR A 217 3.73 33.86 0.23
N PHE A 218 3.03 34.94 -0.10
CA PHE A 218 3.11 35.59 -1.41
C PHE A 218 4.22 36.68 -1.37
N THR A 219 5.15 36.60 -2.29
CA THR A 219 6.27 37.55 -2.41
C THR A 219 6.27 38.19 -3.79
N ILE A 220 6.51 39.49 -3.87
CA ILE A 220 6.65 40.16 -5.15
C ILE A 220 8.11 40.01 -5.63
N ALA A 221 8.26 39.38 -6.81
CA ALA A 221 9.55 39.11 -7.42
C ALA A 221 10.46 40.31 -7.42
N GLY A 222 11.69 40.15 -6.91
CA GLY A 222 12.71 41.22 -6.86
C GLY A 222 12.49 42.29 -5.78
N THR A 223 11.56 42.10 -4.84
CA THR A 223 11.30 43.02 -3.73
C THR A 223 11.21 42.28 -2.38
N ASP A 224 11.10 43.07 -1.29
CA ASP A 224 10.85 42.60 0.08
C ASP A 224 9.34 42.64 0.47
N LYS A 225 8.47 42.99 -0.47
CA LYS A 225 7.02 43.06 -0.21
C LYS A 225 6.42 41.68 -0.19
N THR A 226 5.71 41.37 0.89
CA THR A 226 5.05 40.06 1.09
C THR A 226 3.65 40.22 1.63
N MET A 227 2.82 39.18 1.46
CA MET A 227 1.52 38.98 2.13
C MET A 227 1.37 37.53 2.49
N SER A 228 0.92 37.25 3.72
CA SER A 228 0.63 35.85 4.10
C SER A 228 -0.62 35.32 3.40
N LEU A 229 -0.71 33.98 3.22
CA LEU A 229 -1.92 33.33 2.71
C LEU A 229 -3.14 33.66 3.57
N MET A 230 -2.97 33.70 4.90
CA MET A 230 -4.07 33.97 5.82
C MET A 230 -4.54 35.43 5.74
N ASP A 231 -3.66 36.40 5.48
CA ASP A 231 -4.06 37.78 5.23
C ASP A 231 -4.75 37.93 3.88
N ALA A 232 -4.28 37.27 2.84
CA ALA A 232 -4.94 37.23 1.55
C ALA A 232 -6.35 36.60 1.68
N ALA A 233 -6.47 35.49 2.40
CA ALA A 233 -7.74 34.82 2.67
C ALA A 233 -8.73 35.71 3.43
N LYS A 234 -8.25 36.42 4.46
CA LYS A 234 -9.07 37.40 5.22
C LYS A 234 -9.58 38.53 4.33
N ASN A 235 -8.73 39.05 3.44
CA ASN A 235 -9.13 40.09 2.49
C ASN A 235 -10.13 39.57 1.45
N ALA A 236 -9.99 38.33 1.00
CA ALA A 236 -10.89 37.66 0.07
C ALA A 236 -12.32 37.46 0.62
N GLN A 237 -12.48 37.39 1.94
CA GLN A 237 -13.76 37.14 2.61
C GLN A 237 -14.58 38.41 2.89
N SER A 238 -14.09 39.58 2.57
CA SER A 238 -14.76 40.86 2.87
C SER A 238 -15.03 41.65 1.59
N PHE A 239 -16.29 42.02 1.39
CA PHE A 239 -16.70 42.94 0.29
C PHE A 239 -15.99 44.30 0.32
N MET A 240 -15.42 44.68 1.47
CA MET A 240 -14.73 45.96 1.63
C MET A 240 -13.27 45.91 1.20
N THR A 241 -12.68 44.71 1.21
CA THR A 241 -11.24 44.49 0.94
C THR A 241 -10.99 43.61 -0.27
N ALA A 242 -11.98 42.87 -0.74
CA ALA A 242 -11.87 42.09 -1.96
C ALA A 242 -11.73 42.98 -3.20
N PRO A 243 -10.99 42.55 -4.24
CA PRO A 243 -10.86 43.30 -5.49
C PRO A 243 -12.22 43.57 -6.16
N PRO A 244 -12.38 44.65 -6.91
CA PRO A 244 -13.59 44.89 -7.68
C PRO A 244 -13.92 43.76 -8.65
N GLY A 245 -15.14 43.20 -8.56
CA GLY A 245 -15.58 42.07 -9.39
C GLY A 245 -15.10 40.69 -8.91
N PHE A 246 -14.40 40.64 -7.77
CA PHE A 246 -13.97 39.38 -7.15
C PHE A 246 -15.15 38.66 -6.51
N GLU A 247 -15.21 37.34 -6.70
CA GLU A 247 -16.16 36.48 -6.00
C GLU A 247 -15.71 36.31 -4.54
N VAL A 248 -16.44 36.98 -3.63
CA VAL A 248 -16.08 37.01 -2.21
C VAL A 248 -16.17 35.62 -1.59
N GLY A 249 -15.14 35.27 -0.84
CA GLY A 249 -14.93 33.95 -0.24
C GLY A 249 -13.72 33.23 -0.83
N LEU A 250 -13.25 32.25 -0.10
CA LEU A 250 -12.12 31.43 -0.52
C LEU A 250 -12.48 29.95 -0.30
N ASP A 251 -13.39 29.49 -1.16
CA ASP A 251 -13.85 28.12 -1.22
C ASP A 251 -13.59 27.58 -2.62
N GLU A 252 -12.67 26.63 -2.75
CA GLU A 252 -12.33 26.03 -4.03
C GLU A 252 -12.42 24.52 -3.98
N TRP A 253 -12.85 23.94 -5.07
CA TRP A 253 -12.93 22.49 -5.22
C TRP A 253 -12.28 22.03 -6.52
N ALA A 254 -11.84 20.78 -6.52
CA ALA A 254 -11.36 20.11 -7.71
C ALA A 254 -11.73 18.62 -7.69
N ALA A 255 -11.78 18.04 -8.89
CA ALA A 255 -11.88 16.61 -9.06
C ALA A 255 -10.79 16.18 -10.04
N TRP A 256 -9.94 15.24 -9.60
CA TRP A 256 -8.88 14.71 -10.44
C TRP A 256 -9.22 13.30 -10.90
N SER A 257 -9.05 13.06 -12.22
CA SER A 257 -9.23 11.76 -12.85
C SER A 257 -7.86 11.22 -13.25
N PRO A 258 -7.44 10.05 -12.74
CA PRO A 258 -6.14 9.50 -13.10
C PRO A 258 -6.10 9.15 -14.58
N PRO A 259 -5.04 9.53 -15.33
CA PRO A 259 -4.90 9.20 -16.74
C PRO A 259 -4.62 7.71 -16.95
N ALA A 260 -3.99 7.07 -15.97
CA ALA A 260 -3.66 5.66 -15.93
C ALA A 260 -3.56 5.18 -14.47
N PRO A 261 -3.66 3.87 -14.20
CA PRO A 261 -3.31 3.33 -12.88
C PRO A 261 -1.81 3.48 -12.61
N THR A 262 -1.45 3.50 -11.33
CA THR A 262 -0.07 3.40 -10.86
C THR A 262 0.23 1.99 -10.38
N PHE A 263 1.52 1.62 -10.30
CA PHE A 263 1.94 0.25 -10.05
C PHE A 263 2.92 0.17 -8.87
N PRO A 264 2.42 0.18 -7.61
CA PRO A 264 3.26 -0.16 -6.47
C PRO A 264 3.78 -1.59 -6.62
N ASN A 265 5.02 -1.81 -6.19
CA ASN A 265 5.69 -3.09 -6.37
C ASN A 265 6.68 -3.30 -5.23
N GLY A 266 7.14 -4.54 -5.04
CA GLY A 266 8.06 -4.84 -3.97
C GLY A 266 8.56 -6.27 -3.98
N CYS A 267 9.39 -6.58 -2.99
CA CYS A 267 9.84 -7.92 -2.67
C CYS A 267 9.64 -8.21 -1.19
N HIS A 268 8.96 -9.30 -0.90
CA HIS A 268 8.74 -9.82 0.44
C HIS A 268 9.51 -11.12 0.63
N VAL A 269 10.18 -11.28 1.77
CA VAL A 269 10.91 -12.49 2.12
C VAL A 269 10.53 -12.91 3.53
N ALA A 270 10.11 -14.17 3.68
CA ALA A 270 9.72 -14.75 4.96
C ALA A 270 10.61 -15.94 5.31
N GLU A 271 10.95 -16.09 6.59
CA GLU A 271 11.52 -17.33 7.14
C GLU A 271 10.55 -17.92 8.16
N VAL A 272 10.34 -19.23 8.06
CA VAL A 272 9.50 -19.98 8.99
C VAL A 272 10.28 -21.09 9.69
N GLU A 273 9.90 -21.41 10.92
CA GLU A 273 10.26 -22.65 11.61
C GLU A 273 9.00 -23.48 11.86
N ILE A 274 9.07 -24.77 11.51
CA ILE A 274 7.99 -25.74 11.72
C ILE A 274 8.41 -26.75 12.78
N ASP A 275 7.55 -26.96 13.76
CA ASP A 275 7.69 -28.06 14.70
C ASP A 275 7.09 -29.33 14.06
N PRO A 276 7.92 -30.35 13.73
CA PRO A 276 7.41 -31.54 13.04
C PRO A 276 6.52 -32.43 13.91
N ASP A 277 6.57 -32.31 15.23
CA ASP A 277 5.77 -33.11 16.15
C ASP A 277 4.34 -32.58 16.28
N THR A 278 4.13 -31.29 16.03
CA THR A 278 2.83 -30.62 16.19
C THR A 278 2.29 -29.99 14.90
N GLY A 279 3.15 -29.76 13.89
CA GLY A 279 2.86 -28.99 12.69
C GLY A 279 2.78 -27.49 12.93
N THR A 280 3.05 -27.01 14.15
CA THR A 280 3.04 -25.57 14.46
C THR A 280 4.11 -24.86 13.68
N THR A 281 3.75 -23.79 13.00
CA THR A 281 4.63 -22.95 12.20
C THR A 281 4.73 -21.58 12.82
N GLU A 282 5.95 -21.11 13.01
CA GLU A 282 6.29 -19.76 13.46
C GLU A 282 6.96 -19.01 12.30
N ILE A 283 6.54 -17.76 12.05
CA ILE A 283 7.25 -16.87 11.15
C ILE A 283 8.34 -16.18 11.97
N VAL A 284 9.57 -16.61 11.81
CA VAL A 284 10.70 -16.17 12.65
C VAL A 284 11.36 -14.89 12.15
N ARG A 285 11.27 -14.60 10.85
CA ARG A 285 11.69 -13.32 10.23
C ARG A 285 10.78 -12.98 9.06
N TYR A 286 10.57 -11.69 8.86
CA TYR A 286 9.85 -11.18 7.71
C TYR A 286 10.39 -9.82 7.30
N CYS A 287 10.92 -9.75 6.09
CA CYS A 287 11.48 -8.53 5.50
C CYS A 287 10.71 -8.15 4.23
N MET A 288 10.59 -6.85 3.99
CA MET A 288 9.96 -6.33 2.78
C MET A 288 10.59 -5.02 2.33
N VAL A 289 10.75 -4.87 1.03
CA VAL A 289 11.14 -3.62 0.38
C VAL A 289 10.11 -3.28 -0.68
N ASP A 290 9.41 -2.16 -0.49
CA ASP A 290 8.31 -1.74 -1.34
C ASP A 290 8.58 -0.39 -2.01
N ASP A 291 8.20 -0.29 -3.28
CA ASP A 291 8.10 0.94 -4.05
C ASP A 291 6.65 1.38 -4.10
N VAL A 292 6.33 2.41 -3.37
CA VAL A 292 5.02 3.06 -3.35
C VAL A 292 5.04 4.48 -3.93
N GLY A 293 6.08 4.76 -4.73
CA GLY A 293 6.35 6.11 -5.23
C GLY A 293 6.76 7.05 -4.10
N THR A 294 6.30 8.28 -4.15
CA THR A 294 6.57 9.26 -3.09
C THR A 294 5.88 8.88 -1.78
N VAL A 295 6.65 8.77 -0.72
CA VAL A 295 6.17 8.48 0.64
C VAL A 295 5.73 9.77 1.33
N ILE A 296 4.45 9.88 1.67
CA ILE A 296 3.90 11.07 2.34
C ILE A 296 4.11 11.02 3.86
N ASN A 297 3.91 9.84 4.45
CA ASN A 297 4.07 9.64 5.89
C ASN A 297 4.57 8.22 6.17
N PRO A 298 5.85 8.04 6.52
CA PRO A 298 6.45 6.72 6.73
C PRO A 298 5.76 5.88 7.81
N LEU A 299 5.33 6.51 8.92
CA LEU A 299 4.65 5.81 10.01
C LEU A 299 3.31 5.21 9.57
N LEU A 300 2.52 5.98 8.83
CA LEU A 300 1.23 5.52 8.33
C LEU A 300 1.41 4.49 7.20
N LEU A 301 2.43 4.66 6.36
CA LEU A 301 2.80 3.69 5.33
C LEU A 301 3.14 2.34 5.97
N ALA A 302 4.01 2.32 6.97
CA ALA A 302 4.37 1.10 7.68
C ALA A 302 3.13 0.41 8.26
N GLY A 303 2.21 1.16 8.89
CA GLY A 303 0.94 0.63 9.38
C GLY A 303 0.07 0.00 8.30
N GLN A 304 0.04 0.58 7.09
CA GLN A 304 -0.71 0.04 5.95
C GLN A 304 -0.08 -1.26 5.42
N VAL A 305 1.23 -1.28 5.22
CA VAL A 305 1.94 -2.44 4.67
C VAL A 305 1.93 -3.61 5.66
N HIS A 306 2.24 -3.38 6.93
CA HIS A 306 2.14 -4.40 7.99
C HIS A 306 0.73 -4.98 8.09
N GLY A 307 -0.30 -4.13 8.13
CA GLY A 307 -1.69 -4.58 8.18
C GLY A 307 -2.11 -5.39 6.96
N GLY A 308 -1.59 -5.05 5.77
CA GLY A 308 -1.77 -5.85 4.55
C GLY A 308 -1.07 -7.21 4.64
N ALA A 309 0.19 -7.22 5.10
CA ALA A 309 0.96 -8.45 5.26
C ALA A 309 0.30 -9.42 6.24
N VAL A 310 -0.21 -8.95 7.37
CA VAL A 310 -0.91 -9.78 8.36
C VAL A 310 -2.17 -10.42 7.76
N GLN A 311 -2.90 -9.75 6.87
CA GLN A 311 -4.04 -10.35 6.18
C GLN A 311 -3.61 -11.50 5.25
N GLY A 312 -2.52 -11.33 4.50
CA GLY A 312 -1.97 -12.41 3.67
C GLY A 312 -1.44 -13.58 4.51
N ILE A 313 -0.77 -13.31 5.62
CA ILE A 313 -0.32 -14.31 6.59
C ILE A 313 -1.51 -15.12 7.14
N GLY A 314 -2.57 -14.43 7.56
CA GLY A 314 -3.77 -15.07 8.08
C GLY A 314 -4.39 -16.07 7.13
N GLN A 315 -4.53 -15.69 5.87
CA GLN A 315 -5.07 -16.56 4.82
C GLN A 315 -4.19 -17.79 4.58
N ILE A 316 -2.87 -17.66 4.68
CA ILE A 316 -1.95 -18.80 4.52
C ILE A 316 -1.95 -19.70 5.76
N MET A 317 -1.92 -19.13 6.96
CA MET A 317 -1.59 -19.88 8.18
C MET A 317 -2.80 -20.44 8.92
N CYS A 318 -3.94 -19.73 8.93
CA CYS A 318 -5.01 -20.06 9.87
C CYS A 318 -6.43 -19.86 9.35
N GLU A 319 -6.69 -18.89 8.47
CA GLU A 319 -8.06 -18.59 8.04
C GLU A 319 -8.60 -19.67 7.10
N ASN A 320 -9.73 -20.26 7.46
CA ASN A 320 -10.36 -21.33 6.68
C ASN A 320 -11.88 -21.29 6.79
N MET A 321 -12.54 -21.24 5.64
CA MET A 321 -13.99 -21.37 5.57
C MET A 321 -14.35 -22.84 5.39
N VAL A 322 -15.06 -23.41 6.37
CA VAL A 322 -15.47 -24.81 6.39
C VAL A 322 -16.98 -24.92 6.22
N TRP A 323 -17.39 -25.77 5.33
CA TRP A 323 -18.79 -26.08 5.04
C TRP A 323 -19.09 -27.53 5.38
N ASP A 324 -20.29 -27.78 5.87
CA ASP A 324 -20.78 -29.15 6.03
C ASP A 324 -21.22 -29.69 4.67
N ASP A 325 -20.66 -30.81 4.28
CA ASP A 325 -20.86 -31.38 2.95
C ASP A 325 -22.32 -31.88 2.72
N GLU A 326 -23.04 -32.30 3.78
CA GLU A 326 -24.38 -32.78 3.68
C GLU A 326 -25.44 -31.68 3.62
N SER A 327 -25.33 -30.69 4.49
CA SER A 327 -26.29 -29.60 4.62
C SER A 327 -25.96 -28.35 3.83
N GLY A 328 -24.68 -28.19 3.44
CA GLY A 328 -24.17 -26.97 2.86
C GLY A 328 -24.10 -25.79 3.84
N GLN A 329 -24.25 -26.06 5.14
CA GLN A 329 -24.14 -25.03 6.18
C GLN A 329 -22.69 -24.64 6.42
N MET A 330 -22.41 -23.33 6.52
CA MET A 330 -21.10 -22.84 6.93
C MET A 330 -20.89 -23.13 8.42
N ILE A 331 -19.84 -23.90 8.75
CA ILE A 331 -19.50 -24.28 10.10
C ILE A 331 -18.64 -23.21 10.76
N SER A 332 -17.71 -22.61 10.02
CA SER A 332 -16.80 -21.53 10.49
C SER A 332 -17.48 -20.15 10.46
N GLY A 333 -18.70 -20.04 11.00
CA GLY A 333 -19.51 -18.82 10.95
C GLY A 333 -19.31 -17.85 12.12
N SER A 334 -18.38 -18.11 13.01
CA SER A 334 -18.07 -17.24 14.17
C SER A 334 -16.57 -17.11 14.37
N PHE A 335 -16.12 -16.10 15.13
CA PHE A 335 -14.70 -15.96 15.51
C PHE A 335 -14.16 -17.04 16.45
N MET A 336 -15.03 -17.95 16.93
CA MET A 336 -14.60 -19.16 17.64
C MET A 336 -14.09 -20.23 16.67
N ASP A 337 -14.62 -20.26 15.47
CA ASP A 337 -14.38 -21.30 14.47
C ASP A 337 -13.51 -20.79 13.31
N TYR A 338 -13.64 -19.49 12.96
CA TYR A 338 -12.82 -18.82 11.97
C TYR A 338 -11.66 -18.10 12.66
N THR A 339 -10.47 -18.68 12.56
CA THR A 339 -9.28 -18.18 13.22
C THR A 339 -8.65 -17.02 12.42
N MET A 340 -8.57 -15.87 13.02
CA MET A 340 -7.80 -14.72 12.48
C MET A 340 -6.46 -14.61 13.19
N PRO A 341 -5.40 -14.10 12.51
CA PRO A 341 -4.10 -13.91 13.13
C PRO A 341 -4.17 -12.88 14.27
N ARG A 342 -3.38 -13.11 15.30
CA ARG A 342 -3.20 -12.23 16.45
C ARG A 342 -1.82 -11.59 16.41
N ALA A 343 -1.57 -10.61 17.26
CA ALA A 343 -0.31 -9.89 17.26
C ALA A 343 0.91 -10.79 17.55
N ASP A 344 0.73 -11.80 18.37
CA ASP A 344 1.76 -12.78 18.74
C ASP A 344 1.96 -13.91 17.70
N ASP A 345 1.09 -14.00 16.68
CA ASP A 345 1.27 -14.91 15.53
C ASP A 345 2.21 -14.33 14.46
N CYS A 346 2.60 -13.05 14.58
CA CYS A 346 3.41 -12.35 13.60
C CYS A 346 4.74 -11.87 14.21
N PRO A 347 5.85 -11.91 13.43
CA PRO A 347 7.11 -11.34 13.88
C PRO A 347 7.07 -9.81 13.85
N SER A 348 8.11 -9.18 14.39
CA SER A 348 8.41 -7.80 14.03
C SER A 348 8.81 -7.74 12.55
N PHE A 349 8.11 -6.91 11.77
CA PHE A 349 8.41 -6.73 10.36
C PHE A 349 9.61 -5.79 10.17
N GLU A 350 10.54 -6.19 9.32
CA GLU A 350 11.62 -5.34 8.82
C GLU A 350 11.18 -4.76 7.46
N MET A 351 11.12 -3.44 7.33
CA MET A 351 10.62 -2.76 6.15
C MET A 351 11.56 -1.66 5.70
N ALA A 352 11.73 -1.54 4.38
CA ALA A 352 12.37 -0.39 3.75
C ALA A 352 11.58 0.03 2.50
N GLU A 353 11.74 1.27 2.11
CA GLU A 353 11.12 1.86 0.93
C GLU A 353 12.18 2.09 -0.16
N ASN A 354 11.82 1.82 -1.40
CA ASN A 354 12.56 2.22 -2.59
C ASN A 354 11.69 3.19 -3.40
N GLU A 355 11.78 4.49 -3.11
CA GLU A 355 10.93 5.50 -3.72
C GLU A 355 11.25 5.71 -5.21
N VAL A 356 10.38 5.21 -6.09
CA VAL A 356 10.41 5.47 -7.53
C VAL A 356 9.11 6.18 -7.94
N PRO A 357 9.08 7.51 -7.94
CA PRO A 357 7.85 8.27 -8.21
C PRO A 357 7.19 7.90 -9.53
N SER A 358 5.85 7.82 -9.52
CA SER A 358 5.06 7.62 -10.73
C SER A 358 4.93 8.94 -11.51
N PRO A 359 5.36 9.00 -12.79
CA PRO A 359 5.20 10.19 -13.61
C PRO A 359 3.75 10.48 -14.01
N THR A 360 2.84 9.51 -13.86
CA THR A 360 1.41 9.68 -14.17
C THR A 360 0.60 10.22 -13.00
N ASN A 361 1.20 10.33 -11.82
CA ASN A 361 0.58 10.96 -10.65
C ASN A 361 1.29 12.29 -10.35
N PRO A 362 0.56 13.43 -10.18
CA PRO A 362 1.20 14.75 -10.00
C PRO A 362 2.02 14.87 -8.70
N MET A 363 1.80 13.99 -7.73
CA MET A 363 2.59 13.92 -6.49
C MET A 363 3.58 12.74 -6.50
N GLY A 364 3.67 11.98 -7.59
CA GLY A 364 4.54 10.81 -7.69
C GLY A 364 4.09 9.59 -6.88
N ILE A 365 2.89 9.60 -6.31
CA ILE A 365 2.40 8.55 -5.40
C ILE A 365 1.97 7.31 -6.17
N LYS A 366 2.33 6.14 -5.66
CA LYS A 366 1.70 4.85 -5.96
C LYS A 366 0.94 4.39 -4.71
N GLY A 367 -0.22 3.77 -4.89
CA GLY A 367 -1.06 3.43 -3.75
C GLY A 367 -0.53 2.23 -2.96
N ALA A 368 -0.34 2.36 -1.65
CA ALA A 368 0.22 1.32 -0.78
C ALA A 368 -0.84 0.47 -0.05
N GLY A 369 -2.12 0.81 -0.19
CA GLY A 369 -3.19 0.25 0.67
C GLY A 369 -3.30 -1.27 0.63
N GLU A 370 -2.95 -1.90 -0.47
CA GLU A 370 -3.11 -3.34 -0.72
C GLU A 370 -1.77 -4.06 -0.91
N ALA A 371 -0.66 -3.35 -1.12
CA ALA A 371 0.66 -3.89 -1.46
C ALA A 371 1.12 -5.00 -0.49
N GLY A 372 1.03 -4.78 0.82
CA GLY A 372 1.44 -5.77 1.81
C GLY A 372 0.73 -7.13 1.69
N CYS A 373 -0.56 -7.13 1.31
CA CYS A 373 -1.32 -8.37 1.13
C CYS A 373 -0.87 -9.14 -0.12
N VAL A 374 -0.53 -8.41 -1.19
CA VAL A 374 -0.12 -9.01 -2.47
C VAL A 374 1.17 -9.82 -2.34
N GLY A 375 2.17 -9.31 -1.62
CA GLY A 375 3.46 -9.98 -1.44
C GLY A 375 3.46 -11.07 -0.36
N ALA A 376 2.62 -10.93 0.68
CA ALA A 376 2.72 -11.77 1.86
C ALA A 376 2.32 -13.23 1.62
N MET A 377 1.24 -13.46 0.88
CA MET A 377 0.74 -14.83 0.68
C MET A 377 1.78 -15.76 0.04
N PRO A 378 2.40 -15.43 -1.11
CA PRO A 378 3.39 -16.28 -1.72
C PRO A 378 4.69 -16.36 -0.91
N ALA A 379 5.14 -15.28 -0.26
CA ALA A 379 6.37 -15.30 0.54
C ALA A 379 6.27 -16.33 1.68
N VAL A 380 5.19 -16.30 2.45
CA VAL A 380 4.98 -17.24 3.57
C VAL A 380 4.78 -18.67 3.07
N MET A 381 3.96 -18.86 2.03
CA MET A 381 3.71 -20.20 1.53
C MET A 381 4.93 -20.83 0.88
N ASN A 382 5.77 -20.06 0.17
CA ASN A 382 7.03 -20.53 -0.36
C ASN A 382 7.98 -20.95 0.76
N ALA A 383 8.03 -20.20 1.87
CA ALA A 383 8.82 -20.57 3.04
C ALA A 383 8.34 -21.88 3.69
N VAL A 384 7.04 -22.07 3.85
CA VAL A 384 6.45 -23.32 4.36
C VAL A 384 6.82 -24.49 3.45
N CYS A 385 6.68 -24.34 2.14
CA CYS A 385 7.01 -25.39 1.18
C CYS A 385 8.51 -25.70 1.13
N ASP A 386 9.37 -24.69 1.30
CA ASP A 386 10.81 -24.87 1.38
C ASP A 386 11.22 -25.66 2.64
N ALA A 387 10.57 -25.40 3.78
CA ALA A 387 10.77 -26.17 5.00
C ALA A 387 10.33 -27.65 4.82
N LEU A 388 9.13 -27.86 4.26
CA LEU A 388 8.55 -29.18 4.07
C LEU A 388 9.29 -30.01 3.00
N ALA A 389 9.93 -29.37 2.02
CA ALA A 389 10.71 -30.04 0.99
C ALA A 389 11.90 -30.82 1.59
N THR A 390 12.44 -30.42 2.75
CA THR A 390 13.49 -31.17 3.48
C THR A 390 13.00 -32.55 3.95
N ARG A 391 11.71 -32.78 4.01
CA ARG A 391 11.05 -34.06 4.36
C ARG A 391 10.44 -34.78 3.16
N GLY A 392 10.74 -34.31 1.93
CA GLY A 392 10.24 -34.92 0.70
C GLY A 392 8.82 -34.47 0.28
N ILE A 393 8.21 -33.54 0.99
CA ILE A 393 6.91 -32.98 0.63
C ILE A 393 7.13 -31.87 -0.40
N ARG A 394 6.90 -32.19 -1.68
CA ARG A 394 7.22 -31.29 -2.80
C ARG A 394 6.18 -30.21 -3.03
N THR A 395 4.92 -30.50 -2.72
CA THR A 395 3.78 -29.60 -2.90
C THR A 395 2.93 -29.56 -1.65
N PHE A 396 2.49 -28.38 -1.27
CA PHE A 396 1.57 -28.17 -0.16
C PHE A 396 0.70 -26.96 -0.45
N ASP A 397 -0.60 -27.05 -0.20
CA ASP A 397 -1.55 -26.00 -0.49
C ASP A 397 -2.07 -25.34 0.79
N MET A 398 -2.39 -24.04 0.69
CA MET A 398 -3.01 -23.30 1.79
C MET A 398 -4.41 -23.86 2.15
N PRO A 399 -4.90 -23.64 3.39
CA PRO A 399 -4.17 -23.06 4.50
C PRO A 399 -3.14 -24.03 5.09
N ALA A 400 -1.98 -23.48 5.49
CA ALA A 400 -0.89 -24.21 6.12
C ALA A 400 -1.12 -24.33 7.65
N SER A 401 -2.29 -24.81 8.03
CA SER A 401 -2.65 -24.98 9.44
C SER A 401 -1.84 -26.11 10.10
N PRO A 402 -1.58 -26.03 11.42
CA PRO A 402 -0.77 -27.02 12.12
C PRO A 402 -1.22 -28.45 11.89
N ASN A 403 -2.51 -28.72 11.94
CA ASN A 403 -3.06 -30.07 11.71
C ASN A 403 -2.76 -30.58 10.30
N ARG A 404 -2.90 -29.75 9.28
CA ARG A 404 -2.64 -30.16 7.88
C ARG A 404 -1.14 -30.42 7.64
N ILE A 405 -0.27 -29.59 8.20
CA ILE A 405 1.19 -29.78 8.13
C ILE A 405 1.58 -31.08 8.85
N TRP A 406 1.10 -31.26 10.07
CA TRP A 406 1.36 -32.49 10.83
C TRP A 406 0.90 -33.73 10.07
N GLN A 407 -0.31 -33.74 9.52
CA GLN A 407 -0.82 -34.87 8.75
C GLN A 407 0.07 -35.18 7.53
N ALA A 408 0.48 -34.17 6.76
CA ALA A 408 1.36 -34.36 5.62
C ALA A 408 2.72 -34.95 6.01
N LEU A 409 3.28 -34.56 7.16
CA LEU A 409 4.51 -35.13 7.70
C LEU A 409 4.33 -36.60 8.10
N GLN A 410 3.22 -36.98 8.76
CA GLN A 410 2.92 -38.37 9.14
C GLN A 410 2.72 -39.26 7.90
N ASP A 411 1.99 -38.78 6.89
CA ASP A 411 1.73 -39.53 5.67
C ASP A 411 3.03 -39.84 4.91
N THR A 412 3.94 -38.89 4.84
CA THR A 412 5.25 -39.07 4.19
C THR A 412 6.14 -40.05 4.96
N GLN A 413 6.18 -39.95 6.29
CA GLN A 413 6.92 -40.95 7.11
C GLN A 413 6.38 -42.37 6.96
N SER A 414 5.05 -42.52 6.89
CA SER A 414 4.39 -43.84 6.70
C SER A 414 4.72 -44.42 5.33
N GLN A 415 4.80 -43.61 4.28
CA GLN A 415 5.18 -44.08 2.93
C GLN A 415 6.65 -44.52 2.90
N GLN A 416 7.56 -43.75 3.49
CA GLN A 416 9.00 -44.10 3.56
C GLN A 416 9.27 -45.37 4.39
N ALA A 417 8.43 -45.65 5.40
CA ALA A 417 8.58 -46.85 6.20
C ALA A 417 7.98 -48.12 5.50
N ALA A 418 7.19 -47.92 4.45
CA ALA A 418 6.59 -48.99 3.66
C ALA A 418 7.42 -49.40 2.43
N GLU A 419 8.36 -48.54 2.00
CA GLU A 419 9.35 -48.82 0.96
C GLU A 419 10.60 -49.50 1.55
#